data_a38f3f01ccbf065dbf6478aa3264b04c
#
_entry.id   a38f3f01ccbf065dbf6478aa3264b04c
#
_cell.length_a   1.000
_cell.length_b   1.000
_cell.length_c   1.000
_cell.angle_alpha   90.00
_cell.angle_beta   90.00
_cell.angle_gamma   90.00
#
_symmetry.space_group_name_H-M   'P 1'
#
loop_
_entity.id
_entity.type
_entity.pdbx_description
1 polymer ?
#
loop_
_entity_poly.entity_id
_entity_poly.type
_entity_poly.pdbx_seq_one_letter_code
_entity_poly.pdbx_strand_id
1 'polypeptide(L)'
;AAEVWPLVEWCLEYCRRRLTGDGVVASDSDELEGRFPAGDANLCTSSLYYDALLSAVMLGRELHKPARQLAAYERQAAALRKNIDRHFGGMVEGFETYRYYTGNDRLRAWICIPLTVGIDERKEATVEALFSPKLWTENGLLTRSGDKTFWDRSTLYALRGIYNVGQADRATELLHRYSQRRLLGDHVPYPIEAWPEGCLLYTSPSPRDA
;
A
#
# COMPACT_ATOMS: atom_id res chain seq x y z
N ALA A 1 -15.03 -19.25 6.90
CA ALA A 1 -13.88 -19.26 5.96
C ALA A 1 -14.14 -20.21 4.78
N ALA A 2 -14.57 -21.47 5.00
CA ALA A 2 -14.80 -22.42 3.90
C ALA A 2 -15.82 -21.93 2.86
N GLU A 3 -16.88 -21.27 3.29
CA GLU A 3 -17.94 -20.74 2.42
C GLU A 3 -17.45 -19.63 1.49
N VAL A 4 -16.46 -18.84 1.91
CA VAL A 4 -15.91 -17.74 1.11
C VAL A 4 -14.73 -18.17 0.22
N TRP A 5 -14.26 -19.42 0.36
CA TRP A 5 -13.13 -19.91 -0.40
C TRP A 5 -13.30 -19.81 -1.93
N PRO A 6 -14.48 -20.13 -2.52
CA PRO A 6 -14.69 -19.97 -3.96
C PRO A 6 -14.54 -18.51 -4.41
N LEU A 7 -14.89 -17.54 -3.57
CA LEU A 7 -14.69 -16.12 -3.85
C LEU A 7 -13.19 -15.76 -3.83
N VAL A 8 -12.42 -16.31 -2.89
CA VAL A 8 -10.96 -16.14 -2.86
C VAL A 8 -10.34 -16.66 -4.16
N GLU A 9 -10.69 -17.87 -4.58
CA GLU A 9 -10.21 -18.45 -5.84
C GLU A 9 -10.56 -17.58 -7.04
N TRP A 10 -11.78 -17.07 -7.09
CA TRP A 10 -12.24 -16.19 -8.16
C TRP A 10 -11.44 -14.88 -8.20
N CYS A 11 -11.22 -14.24 -7.07
CA CYS A 11 -10.42 -13.01 -6.97
C CYS A 11 -8.97 -13.22 -7.43
N LEU A 12 -8.34 -14.33 -6.99
CA LEU A 12 -6.98 -14.64 -7.39
C LEU A 12 -6.88 -14.94 -8.89
N GLU A 13 -7.84 -15.67 -9.43
CA GLU A 13 -7.89 -15.97 -10.86
C GLU A 13 -8.17 -14.71 -11.70
N TYR A 14 -9.00 -13.80 -11.21
CA TYR A 14 -9.22 -12.50 -11.85
C TYR A 14 -7.90 -11.72 -11.99
N CYS A 15 -7.15 -11.57 -10.90
CA CYS A 15 -5.84 -10.90 -10.93
C CYS A 15 -4.84 -11.63 -11.84
N ARG A 16 -4.82 -12.96 -11.80
CA ARG A 16 -3.95 -13.79 -12.66
C ARG A 16 -4.20 -13.52 -14.14
N ARG A 17 -5.45 -13.41 -14.56
CA ARG A 17 -5.82 -13.12 -15.97
C ARG A 17 -5.45 -11.72 -16.41
N ARG A 18 -5.23 -10.81 -15.46
CA ARG A 18 -4.82 -9.43 -15.74
C ARG A 18 -3.31 -9.21 -15.65
N LEU A 19 -2.52 -10.26 -15.53
CA LEU A 19 -1.07 -10.13 -15.59
C LEU A 19 -0.63 -9.62 -16.97
N THR A 20 0.21 -8.59 -16.96
CA THR A 20 0.86 -8.04 -18.15
C THR A 20 1.96 -8.98 -18.67
N GLY A 21 2.56 -8.67 -19.81
CA GLY A 21 3.75 -9.36 -20.31
C GLY A 21 4.95 -9.30 -19.35
N ASP A 22 5.03 -8.27 -18.50
CA ASP A 22 6.05 -8.13 -17.46
C ASP A 22 5.70 -8.89 -16.18
N GLY A 23 4.51 -9.48 -16.12
CA GLY A 23 4.05 -10.30 -15.01
C GLY A 23 3.65 -9.50 -13.76
N VAL A 24 3.22 -8.27 -13.92
CA VAL A 24 2.57 -7.43 -12.90
C VAL A 24 1.08 -7.26 -13.24
N VAL A 25 0.24 -6.86 -12.29
CA VAL A 25 -1.20 -6.77 -12.52
C VAL A 25 -1.57 -5.52 -13.29
N ALA A 26 -2.22 -5.67 -14.45
CA ALA A 26 -2.80 -4.56 -15.19
C ALA A 26 -3.96 -3.95 -14.40
N SER A 27 -3.88 -2.65 -14.15
CA SER A 27 -4.90 -1.88 -13.46
C SER A 27 -4.73 -0.40 -13.79
N ASP A 28 -5.77 0.22 -14.30
CA ASP A 28 -5.86 1.65 -14.61
C ASP A 28 -6.37 2.49 -13.42
N SER A 29 -6.66 1.84 -12.32
CA SER A 29 -7.08 2.48 -11.08
C SER A 29 -6.43 1.84 -9.86
N ASP A 30 -6.50 2.55 -8.75
CA ASP A 30 -6.05 2.09 -7.44
C ASP A 30 -7.07 2.50 -6.37
N GLU A 31 -6.75 2.27 -5.12
CA GLU A 31 -7.59 2.67 -4.00
C GLU A 31 -7.67 4.19 -3.78
N LEU A 32 -6.90 5.00 -4.52
CA LEU A 32 -6.98 6.45 -4.52
C LEU A 32 -8.12 6.98 -5.43
N GLU A 33 -8.94 6.08 -5.96
CA GLU A 33 -10.16 6.38 -6.68
C GLU A 33 -9.98 7.35 -7.86
N GLY A 34 -8.85 7.22 -8.58
CA GLY A 34 -8.54 8.05 -9.75
C GLY A 34 -8.09 9.47 -9.45
N ARG A 35 -7.83 9.81 -8.20
CA ARG A 35 -7.33 11.14 -7.82
C ARG A 35 -5.93 11.44 -8.34
N PHE A 36 -5.15 10.38 -8.53
CA PHE A 36 -3.82 10.44 -9.09
C PHE A 36 -3.69 9.44 -10.24
N PRO A 37 -2.85 9.71 -11.23
CA PRO A 37 -2.56 8.73 -12.27
C PRO A 37 -2.08 7.42 -11.67
N ALA A 38 -2.65 6.30 -12.11
CA ALA A 38 -2.28 4.95 -11.67
C ALA A 38 -1.48 4.17 -12.73
N GLY A 39 -1.41 4.68 -13.96
CA GLY A 39 -0.81 3.98 -15.10
C GLY A 39 -1.65 2.77 -15.54
N ASP A 40 -1.10 1.96 -16.43
CA ASP A 40 -1.74 0.72 -16.90
C ASP A 40 -1.50 -0.47 -15.96
N ALA A 41 -0.54 -0.32 -15.05
CA ALA A 41 -0.23 -1.20 -13.95
C ALA A 41 0.39 -0.39 -12.82
N ASN A 42 0.02 -0.65 -11.58
CA ASN A 42 0.54 0.08 -10.43
C ASN A 42 1.08 -0.82 -9.32
N LEU A 43 1.97 -0.24 -8.54
CA LEU A 43 2.68 -0.89 -7.45
C LEU A 43 1.72 -1.42 -6.38
N CYS A 44 0.68 -0.66 -6.03
CA CYS A 44 -0.29 -1.04 -5.01
C CYS A 44 -1.02 -2.32 -5.38
N THR A 45 -1.71 -2.33 -6.53
CA THR A 45 -2.49 -3.49 -6.99
C THR A 45 -1.64 -4.75 -7.08
N SER A 46 -0.41 -4.64 -7.64
CA SER A 46 0.49 -5.78 -7.76
C SER A 46 0.98 -6.29 -6.41
N SER A 47 1.30 -5.38 -5.46
CA SER A 47 1.72 -5.75 -4.11
C SER A 47 0.60 -6.40 -3.31
N LEU A 48 -0.63 -5.89 -3.41
CA LEU A 48 -1.79 -6.48 -2.75
C LEU A 48 -2.15 -7.86 -3.33
N TYR A 49 -1.97 -8.06 -4.64
CA TYR A 49 -2.13 -9.40 -5.21
C TYR A 49 -1.09 -10.39 -4.68
N TYR A 50 0.16 -9.96 -4.49
CA TYR A 50 1.19 -10.77 -3.84
C TYR A 50 0.77 -11.22 -2.43
N ASP A 51 0.30 -10.27 -1.61
CA ASP A 51 -0.18 -10.57 -0.25
C ASP A 51 -1.40 -11.50 -0.26
N ALA A 52 -2.32 -11.28 -1.20
CA ALA A 52 -3.51 -12.13 -1.36
C ALA A 52 -3.14 -13.59 -1.68
N LEU A 53 -2.13 -13.83 -2.51
CA LEU A 53 -1.62 -15.17 -2.82
C LEU A 53 -1.06 -15.85 -1.56
N LEU A 54 -0.26 -15.16 -0.76
CA LEU A 54 0.30 -15.70 0.48
C LEU A 54 -0.79 -15.95 1.53
N SER A 55 -1.72 -15.01 1.69
CA SER A 55 -2.86 -15.14 2.58
C SER A 55 -3.76 -16.33 2.19
N ALA A 56 -3.96 -16.55 0.89
CA ALA A 56 -4.70 -17.71 0.40
C ALA A 56 -3.97 -19.03 0.67
N VAL A 57 -2.64 -19.06 0.63
CA VAL A 57 -1.87 -20.24 1.04
C VAL A 57 -2.08 -20.55 2.52
N MET A 58 -1.99 -19.54 3.39
CA MET A 58 -2.21 -19.72 4.83
C MET A 58 -3.63 -20.23 5.11
N LEU A 59 -4.65 -19.54 4.58
CA LEU A 59 -6.04 -19.93 4.75
C LEU A 59 -6.33 -21.32 4.15
N GLY A 60 -5.76 -21.59 2.99
CA GLY A 60 -5.94 -22.87 2.29
C GLY A 60 -5.35 -24.06 3.07
N ARG A 61 -4.25 -23.88 3.80
CA ARG A 61 -3.69 -24.90 4.70
C ARG A 61 -4.67 -25.23 5.83
N GLU A 62 -5.22 -24.20 6.47
CA GLU A 62 -6.24 -24.37 7.54
C GLU A 62 -7.53 -25.06 7.01
N LEU A 63 -7.88 -24.80 5.77
CA LEU A 63 -9.03 -25.41 5.11
C LEU A 63 -8.73 -26.74 4.41
N HIS A 64 -7.53 -27.29 4.60
CA HIS A 64 -7.07 -28.55 3.99
C HIS A 64 -7.24 -28.60 2.46
N LYS A 65 -6.97 -27.49 1.78
CA LYS A 65 -7.03 -27.39 0.32
C LYS A 65 -5.89 -28.20 -0.32
N PRO A 66 -6.05 -28.64 -1.61
CA PRO A 66 -5.06 -29.46 -2.25
C PRO A 66 -3.65 -28.81 -2.27
N ALA A 67 -2.64 -29.57 -1.80
CA ALA A 67 -1.26 -29.08 -1.71
C ALA A 67 -0.72 -28.58 -3.06
N ARG A 68 -1.13 -29.20 -4.18
CA ARG A 68 -0.75 -28.76 -5.54
C ARG A 68 -1.26 -27.34 -5.85
N GLN A 69 -2.47 -27.02 -5.40
CA GLN A 69 -3.06 -25.69 -5.58
C GLN A 69 -2.28 -24.64 -4.77
N LEU A 70 -2.04 -24.92 -3.49
CA LEU A 70 -1.32 -24.03 -2.62
C LEU A 70 0.11 -23.77 -3.11
N ALA A 71 0.81 -24.82 -3.54
CA ALA A 71 2.13 -24.70 -4.16
C ALA A 71 2.12 -23.88 -5.48
N ALA A 72 1.01 -23.87 -6.22
CA ALA A 72 0.86 -22.99 -7.38
C ALA A 72 0.77 -21.52 -6.97
N TYR A 73 0.03 -21.19 -5.91
CA TYR A 73 -0.05 -19.82 -5.37
C TYR A 73 1.30 -19.33 -4.82
N GLU A 74 2.04 -20.18 -4.11
CA GLU A 74 3.40 -19.87 -3.64
C GLU A 74 4.35 -19.54 -4.80
N ARG A 75 4.34 -20.34 -5.87
CA ARG A 75 5.15 -20.05 -7.07
C ARG A 75 4.75 -18.75 -7.76
N GLN A 76 3.44 -18.47 -7.83
CA GLN A 76 2.95 -17.22 -8.40
C GLN A 76 3.39 -16.02 -7.54
N ALA A 77 3.29 -16.11 -6.23
CA ALA A 77 3.75 -15.06 -5.31
C ALA A 77 5.26 -14.81 -5.49
N ALA A 78 6.07 -15.88 -5.52
CA ALA A 78 7.52 -15.75 -5.69
C ALA A 78 7.91 -15.12 -7.05
N ALA A 79 7.18 -15.44 -8.11
CA ALA A 79 7.38 -14.83 -9.43
C ALA A 79 6.95 -13.35 -9.43
N LEU A 80 5.79 -13.06 -8.85
CA LEU A 80 5.25 -11.70 -8.77
C LEU A 80 6.14 -10.76 -7.96
N ARG A 81 6.69 -11.21 -6.83
CA ARG A 81 7.65 -10.46 -6.02
C ARG A 81 8.85 -9.98 -6.86
N LYS A 82 9.45 -10.88 -7.64
CA LYS A 82 10.57 -10.55 -8.55
C LYS A 82 10.15 -9.59 -9.66
N ASN A 83 8.94 -9.77 -10.19
CA ASN A 83 8.41 -8.92 -11.24
C ASN A 83 8.10 -7.50 -10.73
N ILE A 84 7.59 -7.37 -9.50
CA ILE A 84 7.36 -6.08 -8.83
C ILE A 84 8.69 -5.30 -8.71
N ASP A 85 9.74 -5.93 -8.20
CA ASP A 85 11.04 -5.27 -8.08
C ASP A 85 11.60 -4.87 -9.45
N ARG A 86 11.53 -5.76 -10.45
CA ARG A 86 12.03 -5.50 -11.80
C ARG A 86 11.26 -4.40 -12.52
N HIS A 87 9.93 -4.37 -12.40
CA HIS A 87 9.05 -3.47 -13.17
C HIS A 87 8.95 -2.08 -12.52
N PHE A 88 8.76 -2.04 -11.20
CA PHE A 88 8.55 -0.78 -10.48
C PHE A 88 9.83 -0.24 -9.83
N GLY A 89 10.83 -1.07 -9.58
CA GLY A 89 12.08 -0.65 -8.97
C GLY A 89 12.85 0.36 -9.82
N GLY A 90 13.46 1.35 -9.17
CA GLY A 90 14.31 2.32 -9.84
C GLY A 90 14.53 3.60 -9.04
N MET A 91 15.26 4.51 -9.67
CA MET A 91 15.56 5.82 -9.08
C MET A 91 14.35 6.74 -9.21
N VAL A 92 13.88 7.29 -8.08
CA VAL A 92 12.82 8.30 -8.01
C VAL A 92 13.27 9.43 -7.10
N GLU A 93 13.41 10.62 -7.63
CA GLU A 93 13.82 11.83 -6.90
C GLU A 93 15.07 11.67 -6.01
N GLY A 94 16.01 10.82 -6.42
CA GLY A 94 17.28 10.59 -5.72
C GLY A 94 17.30 9.36 -4.80
N PHE A 95 16.20 8.59 -4.72
CA PHE A 95 16.11 7.36 -3.92
C PHE A 95 15.95 6.15 -4.83
N GLU A 96 16.72 5.08 -4.57
CA GLU A 96 16.59 3.81 -5.28
C GLU A 96 15.45 2.97 -4.68
N THR A 97 14.22 3.40 -4.91
CA THR A 97 13.00 2.84 -4.36
C THR A 97 12.09 2.29 -5.47
N TYR A 98 10.81 2.58 -5.42
CA TYR A 98 9.83 2.14 -6.40
C TYR A 98 9.18 3.33 -7.11
N ARG A 99 9.00 3.20 -8.43
CA ARG A 99 8.03 4.00 -9.18
C ARG A 99 6.64 3.44 -8.89
N TYR A 100 5.67 4.33 -8.76
CA TYR A 100 4.30 3.87 -8.52
C TYR A 100 3.68 3.21 -9.76
N TYR A 101 4.03 3.69 -10.95
CA TYR A 101 3.73 3.13 -12.26
C TYR A 101 4.84 3.50 -13.26
N THR A 102 4.82 2.89 -14.44
CA THR A 102 5.81 3.18 -15.50
C THR A 102 5.73 4.64 -15.94
N GLY A 103 6.83 5.37 -15.85
CA GLY A 103 6.91 6.81 -16.17
C GLY A 103 6.60 7.72 -14.97
N ASN A 104 6.27 7.19 -13.79
CA ASN A 104 6.14 8.01 -12.59
C ASN A 104 7.53 8.47 -12.10
N ASP A 105 7.73 9.78 -12.03
CA ASP A 105 8.98 10.45 -11.66
C ASP A 105 8.96 11.10 -10.27
N ARG A 106 7.83 11.05 -9.57
CA ARG A 106 7.65 11.64 -8.25
C ARG A 106 7.44 10.58 -7.18
N LEU A 107 8.00 10.81 -6.00
CA LEU A 107 7.73 10.00 -4.83
C LEU A 107 6.26 10.05 -4.46
N ARG A 108 5.72 8.91 -4.07
CA ARG A 108 4.37 8.75 -3.53
C ARG A 108 4.41 8.03 -2.18
N ALA A 109 3.50 8.35 -1.29
CA ALA A 109 3.39 7.64 -0.01
C ALA A 109 3.20 6.12 -0.20
N TRP A 110 2.52 5.71 -1.27
CA TRP A 110 2.22 4.31 -1.57
C TRP A 110 3.42 3.43 -1.94
N ILE A 111 4.64 3.98 -2.03
CA ILE A 111 5.86 3.16 -2.06
C ILE A 111 6.04 2.35 -0.77
N CYS A 112 5.28 2.64 0.28
CA CYS A 112 5.25 1.87 1.52
C CYS A 112 4.55 0.51 1.37
N ILE A 113 3.70 0.30 0.37
CA ILE A 113 2.90 -0.92 0.24
C ILE A 113 3.76 -2.18 0.12
N PRO A 114 4.83 -2.24 -0.70
CA PRO A 114 5.75 -3.38 -0.69
C PRO A 114 6.23 -3.75 0.72
N LEU A 115 6.68 -2.79 1.52
CA LEU A 115 7.12 -3.04 2.90
C LEU A 115 6.00 -3.58 3.78
N THR A 116 4.78 -3.10 3.56
CA THR A 116 3.59 -3.50 4.31
C THR A 116 3.24 -4.97 4.10
N VAL A 117 3.53 -5.50 2.91
CA VAL A 117 3.24 -6.89 2.53
C VAL A 117 4.48 -7.78 2.54
N GLY A 118 5.61 -7.31 3.06
CA GLY A 118 6.84 -8.10 3.22
C GLY A 118 7.71 -8.21 1.98
N ILE A 119 7.58 -7.28 1.03
CA ILE A 119 8.52 -7.10 -0.09
C ILE A 119 9.57 -6.09 0.35
N ASP A 120 10.80 -6.53 0.59
CA ASP A 120 11.84 -5.77 1.27
C ASP A 120 13.14 -5.56 0.45
N GLU A 121 13.12 -5.86 -0.86
CA GLU A 121 14.27 -5.72 -1.75
C GLU A 121 14.88 -4.31 -1.74
N ARG A 122 14.05 -3.28 -1.54
CA ARG A 122 14.47 -1.87 -1.53
C ARG A 122 14.14 -1.17 -0.21
N LYS A 123 14.11 -1.91 0.89
CA LYS A 123 13.58 -1.42 2.18
C LYS A 123 14.33 -0.20 2.70
N GLU A 124 15.67 -0.19 2.65
CA GLU A 124 16.48 0.90 3.19
C GLU A 124 16.16 2.22 2.47
N ALA A 125 16.29 2.25 1.16
CA ALA A 125 16.04 3.45 0.37
C ALA A 125 14.55 3.86 0.36
N THR A 126 13.63 2.89 0.46
CA THR A 126 12.20 3.18 0.58
C THR A 126 11.88 3.85 1.92
N VAL A 127 12.46 3.36 3.02
CA VAL A 127 12.31 4.00 4.34
C VAL A 127 12.91 5.39 4.33
N GLU A 128 14.11 5.58 3.77
CA GLU A 128 14.72 6.90 3.63
C GLU A 128 13.85 7.87 2.80
N ALA A 129 13.28 7.39 1.70
CA ALA A 129 12.37 8.19 0.87
C ALA A 129 11.10 8.60 1.63
N LEU A 130 10.49 7.68 2.37
CA LEU A 130 9.30 7.94 3.18
C LEU A 130 9.55 8.99 4.27
N PHE A 131 10.72 8.96 4.90
CA PHE A 131 11.09 9.92 5.95
C PHE A 131 11.84 11.16 5.42
N SER A 132 12.01 11.28 4.12
CA SER A 132 12.63 12.46 3.54
C SER A 132 11.70 13.68 3.64
N PRO A 133 12.25 14.90 3.63
CA PRO A 133 11.44 16.13 3.58
C PRO A 133 10.54 16.24 2.35
N LYS A 134 10.68 15.34 1.38
CA LYS A 134 9.84 15.28 0.17
C LYS A 134 8.46 14.65 0.46
N LEU A 135 8.39 13.74 1.42
CA LEU A 135 7.14 13.07 1.81
C LEU A 135 6.77 13.28 3.27
N TRP A 136 7.77 13.37 4.16
CA TRP A 136 7.53 13.44 5.58
C TRP A 136 7.22 14.85 6.05
N THR A 137 6.13 15.00 6.82
CA THR A 137 5.78 16.21 7.55
C THR A 137 5.51 15.87 9.03
N GLU A 138 5.45 16.87 9.86
CA GLU A 138 5.04 16.69 11.28
C GLU A 138 3.61 16.14 11.43
N ASN A 139 2.79 16.24 10.37
CA ASN A 139 1.40 15.78 10.35
C ASN A 139 1.20 14.41 9.69
N GLY A 140 2.25 13.80 9.19
CA GLY A 140 2.21 12.54 8.48
C GLY A 140 2.81 12.62 7.08
N LEU A 141 2.53 11.62 6.24
CA LEU A 141 3.05 11.54 4.89
C LEU A 141 2.20 12.32 3.88
N LEU A 142 2.87 13.14 3.09
CA LEU A 142 2.28 13.69 1.87
C LEU A 142 1.88 12.56 0.94
N THR A 143 0.77 12.69 0.25
CA THR A 143 0.31 11.71 -0.75
C THR A 143 1.32 11.58 -1.89
N ARG A 144 1.95 12.70 -2.24
CA ARG A 144 2.95 12.79 -3.30
C ARG A 144 3.93 13.93 -3.00
N SER A 145 5.17 13.76 -3.40
CA SER A 145 6.18 14.82 -3.37
C SER A 145 5.71 16.08 -4.10
N GLY A 146 5.86 17.23 -3.45
CA GLY A 146 5.44 18.54 -3.97
C GLY A 146 3.96 18.86 -3.80
N ASP A 147 3.15 17.95 -3.27
CA ASP A 147 1.77 18.24 -2.85
C ASP A 147 1.74 18.82 -1.42
N LYS A 148 0.56 19.27 -1.03
CA LYS A 148 0.30 19.80 0.33
C LYS A 148 -0.63 18.87 1.13
N THR A 149 -1.21 17.89 0.47
CA THR A 149 -2.19 16.98 1.06
C THR A 149 -1.48 15.74 1.60
N PHE A 150 -1.80 15.36 2.81
CA PHE A 150 -1.41 14.08 3.40
C PHE A 150 -2.65 13.33 3.88
N TRP A 151 -2.56 12.01 3.84
CA TRP A 151 -3.63 11.12 4.24
C TRP A 151 -3.24 10.27 5.42
N ASP A 152 -4.17 10.15 6.34
CA ASP A 152 -4.00 9.29 7.51
C ASP A 152 -3.83 7.84 7.09
N ARG A 153 -4.57 7.39 6.09
CA ARG A 153 -4.44 6.04 5.52
C ARG A 153 -3.02 5.73 5.08
N SER A 154 -2.42 6.56 4.24
CA SER A 154 -1.05 6.33 3.75
C SER A 154 -0.01 6.38 4.87
N THR A 155 -0.19 7.26 5.87
CA THR A 155 0.68 7.32 7.05
C THR A 155 0.61 6.02 7.87
N LEU A 156 -0.59 5.48 8.09
CA LEU A 156 -0.79 4.25 8.85
C LEU A 156 -0.26 3.00 8.11
N TYR A 157 -0.44 2.93 6.78
CA TYR A 157 0.17 1.87 5.98
C TYR A 157 1.71 1.95 6.01
N ALA A 158 2.26 3.16 5.92
CA ALA A 158 3.71 3.34 6.04
C ALA A 158 4.22 2.89 7.41
N LEU A 159 3.54 3.26 8.51
CA LEU A 159 3.88 2.79 9.85
C LEU A 159 3.91 1.26 9.92
N ARG A 160 2.90 0.58 9.39
CA ARG A 160 2.88 -0.87 9.32
C ARG A 160 4.10 -1.43 8.56
N GLY A 161 4.42 -0.84 7.40
CA GLY A 161 5.60 -1.24 6.62
C GLY A 161 6.91 -1.04 7.37
N ILE A 162 7.05 0.08 8.09
CA ILE A 162 8.25 0.40 8.88
C ILE A 162 8.43 -0.57 10.05
N TYR A 163 7.34 -0.98 10.72
CA TYR A 163 7.37 -2.04 11.74
C TYR A 163 7.85 -3.37 11.12
N ASN A 164 7.31 -3.74 9.95
CA ASN A 164 7.66 -4.99 9.29
C ASN A 164 9.14 -5.10 8.91
N VAL A 165 9.80 -3.96 8.63
CA VAL A 165 11.24 -3.94 8.32
C VAL A 165 12.14 -3.71 9.55
N GLY A 166 11.59 -3.83 10.75
CA GLY A 166 12.33 -3.84 12.01
C GLY A 166 12.72 -2.46 12.56
N GLN A 167 12.16 -1.36 12.04
CA GLN A 167 12.41 -0.01 12.57
C GLN A 167 11.34 0.39 13.60
N ALA A 168 11.12 -0.46 14.59
CA ALA A 168 10.02 -0.35 15.56
C ALA A 168 10.08 0.95 16.38
N ASP A 169 11.26 1.37 16.83
CA ASP A 169 11.41 2.58 17.65
C ASP A 169 10.93 3.82 16.90
N ARG A 170 11.38 3.96 15.66
CA ARG A 170 11.00 5.07 14.78
C ARG A 170 9.50 5.05 14.48
N ALA A 171 8.95 3.88 14.19
CA ALA A 171 7.52 3.73 13.95
C ALA A 171 6.68 4.02 15.21
N THR A 172 7.15 3.60 16.38
CA THR A 172 6.47 3.83 17.66
C THR A 172 6.45 5.33 18.03
N GLU A 173 7.58 6.01 17.91
CA GLU A 173 7.64 7.46 18.13
C GLU A 173 6.64 8.20 17.24
N LEU A 174 6.60 7.80 15.98
CA LEU A 174 5.71 8.37 15.00
C LEU A 174 4.24 8.11 15.32
N LEU A 175 3.90 6.86 15.64
CA LEU A 175 2.54 6.48 16.04
C LEU A 175 2.10 7.24 17.28
N HIS A 176 3.00 7.44 18.23
CA HIS A 176 2.70 8.21 19.44
C HIS A 176 2.35 9.66 19.12
N ARG A 177 3.18 10.37 18.36
CA ARG A 177 2.92 11.76 17.92
C ARG A 177 1.63 11.86 17.11
N TYR A 178 1.44 10.92 16.18
CA TYR A 178 0.25 10.86 15.36
C TYR A 178 -1.02 10.68 16.21
N SER A 179 -1.01 9.74 17.16
CA SER A 179 -2.15 9.47 18.02
C SER A 179 -2.49 10.68 18.92
N GLN A 180 -1.48 11.35 19.46
CA GLN A 180 -1.71 12.56 20.25
C GLN A 180 -2.42 13.65 19.44
N ARG A 181 -2.03 13.87 18.20
CA ARG A 181 -2.64 14.91 17.34
C ARG A 181 -4.01 14.51 16.80
N ARG A 182 -4.22 13.25 16.49
CA ARG A 182 -5.44 12.77 15.82
C ARG A 182 -6.54 12.34 16.77
N LEU A 183 -6.17 11.76 17.90
CA LEU A 183 -7.14 11.20 18.84
C LEU A 183 -7.38 12.10 20.06
N LEU A 184 -6.42 12.95 20.41
CA LEU A 184 -6.48 13.82 21.60
C LEU A 184 -6.47 15.31 21.25
N GLY A 185 -6.36 15.67 19.98
CA GLY A 185 -6.28 17.05 19.51
C GLY A 185 -7.63 17.64 19.11
N ASP A 186 -7.58 18.68 18.29
CA ASP A 186 -8.72 19.52 17.92
C ASP A 186 -9.81 18.80 17.09
N HIS A 187 -9.56 17.58 16.65
CA HIS A 187 -10.44 16.84 15.74
C HIS A 187 -11.20 15.69 16.41
N VAL A 188 -11.14 15.58 17.72
CA VAL A 188 -11.96 14.64 18.49
C VAL A 188 -13.42 15.12 18.49
N PRO A 189 -14.41 14.25 18.27
CA PRO A 189 -14.35 12.80 18.11
C PRO A 189 -14.30 12.31 16.65
N TYR A 190 -14.15 13.19 15.68
CA TYR A 190 -14.27 12.83 14.26
C TYR A 190 -12.89 12.67 13.63
N PRO A 191 -12.49 11.44 13.24
CA PRO A 191 -11.26 11.25 12.49
C PRO A 191 -11.36 11.93 11.12
N ILE A 192 -10.29 12.62 10.76
CA ILE A 192 -10.15 13.30 9.48
C ILE A 192 -9.24 12.47 8.59
N GLU A 193 -9.71 12.09 7.41
CA GLU A 193 -8.94 11.25 6.49
C GLU A 193 -7.81 12.00 5.79
N ALA A 194 -8.06 13.24 5.39
CA ALA A 194 -7.12 14.04 4.57
C ALA A 194 -6.91 15.46 5.12
N TRP A 195 -5.71 15.98 4.95
CA TRP A 195 -5.26 17.28 5.47
C TRP A 195 -4.56 18.11 4.38
N PRO A 196 -4.52 19.45 4.51
CA PRO A 196 -5.15 20.30 5.55
C PRO A 196 -6.60 20.67 5.24
N GLU A 197 -7.01 20.75 3.96
CA GLU A 197 -8.25 21.42 3.61
C GLU A 197 -9.19 20.61 2.73
N GLY A 198 -8.75 19.46 2.23
CA GLY A 198 -9.58 18.55 1.45
C GLY A 198 -10.65 17.82 2.28
N CYS A 199 -10.57 17.97 3.58
CA CYS A 199 -11.41 17.27 4.55
C CYS A 199 -12.87 17.61 4.51
N LEU A 200 -13.21 18.84 4.18
CA LEU A 200 -14.60 19.27 4.07
C LEU A 200 -15.37 18.57 2.97
N LEU A 201 -14.67 17.93 2.03
CA LEU A 201 -15.28 17.13 0.96
C LEU A 201 -15.63 15.69 1.40
N TYR A 202 -15.14 15.23 2.56
CA TYR A 202 -15.29 13.85 3.04
C TYR A 202 -16.05 13.72 4.34
N THR A 203 -16.38 14.80 5.00
CA THR A 203 -17.48 14.78 5.94
C THR A 203 -18.76 14.66 5.12
N SER A 204 -19.09 13.46 4.73
CA SER A 204 -20.50 13.18 4.40
C SER A 204 -21.31 13.74 5.54
N PRO A 205 -22.31 14.58 5.28
CA PRO A 205 -23.20 15.02 6.35
C PRO A 205 -23.67 13.77 7.07
N SER A 206 -23.52 13.74 8.37
CA SER A 206 -24.10 12.68 9.18
C SER A 206 -25.56 12.55 8.77
N PRO A 207 -26.15 11.34 8.69
CA PRO A 207 -27.59 11.20 8.49
C PRO A 207 -28.44 11.93 9.53
N ARG A 208 -27.79 12.53 10.54
CA ARG A 208 -28.42 13.37 11.58
C ARG A 208 -28.44 14.86 11.22
N ASP A 209 -27.75 15.26 10.14
CA ASP A 209 -27.68 16.66 9.69
C ASP A 209 -28.57 16.90 8.45
N ALA A 210 -29.42 15.91 8.10
CA ALA A 210 -30.40 15.98 7.03
C ALA A 210 -31.82 16.11 7.60
#